data_30af4a0a31d1cedc9709b8fa20aa680a
#
_entry.id   30af4a0a31d1cedc9709b8fa20aa680a
#
_cell.length_a   1.000
_cell.length_b   1.000
_cell.length_c   1.000
_cell.angle_alpha   90.00
_cell.angle_beta   90.00
_cell.angle_gamma   90.00
#
_symmetry.space_group_name_H-M   'P 1'
#
loop_
_entity.id
_entity.type
_entity.pdbx_description
1 polymer ?
#
loop_
_entity_poly.entity_id
_entity_poly.type
_entity_poly.pdbx_seq_one_letter_code
_entity_poly.pdbx_strand_id
1 'polypeptide(L)'
;MLDVQNIRVFFENALALNDFSMKVEEGEIVGVIGSNSAGKTTLMNTLSGLIIDMRTKEKRRGGERITVYGKIVYKGEDVTETSPSDRVKKGIVLSRERHPVFPESSVVENLRIAGYLRKKPQIQEAMDYVFKLFPALVHLRTRKAGFLSGGEQQMLAIGMSLVVKPELLLLDEPLLGLSPMMQKTLVDAICNLKKDSGITVLMTEQFARHVLPIIHRGYVIENGMLTLSGTGKELMDNPEIKAAYFGV
;
A
#
# COMPACT_ATOMS: atom_id res chain seq x y z
N MET A 1 0.16 -10.19 -12.76
CA MET A 1 -1.02 -9.71 -12.00
C MET A 1 -1.35 -8.26 -12.29
N LEU A 2 -0.44 -7.31 -12.05
CA LEU A 2 -0.58 -5.88 -12.35
C LEU A 2 0.49 -5.44 -13.36
N ASP A 3 0.08 -4.71 -14.40
CA ASP A 3 0.98 -4.12 -15.40
C ASP A 3 0.66 -2.62 -15.52
N VAL A 4 1.64 -1.79 -15.18
CA VAL A 4 1.58 -0.34 -15.18
C VAL A 4 2.42 0.17 -16.34
N GLN A 5 1.81 0.91 -17.27
CA GLN A 5 2.40 1.26 -18.53
C GLN A 5 2.41 2.78 -18.73
N ASN A 6 3.62 3.38 -18.74
CA ASN A 6 3.91 4.77 -19.08
C ASN A 6 3.01 5.79 -18.34
N ILE A 7 2.80 5.57 -17.03
CA ILE A 7 1.94 6.45 -16.23
C ILE A 7 2.59 7.80 -16.06
N ARG A 8 1.83 8.84 -16.43
CA ARG A 8 2.15 10.25 -16.15
C ARG A 8 1.00 10.86 -15.38
N VAL A 9 1.31 11.54 -14.28
CA VAL A 9 0.33 12.21 -13.43
C VAL A 9 0.74 13.67 -13.25
N PHE A 10 -0.16 14.57 -13.59
CA PHE A 10 -0.01 15.99 -13.38
C PHE A 10 -1.00 16.49 -12.34
N PHE A 11 -0.50 17.34 -11.45
CA PHE A 11 -1.30 18.22 -10.59
C PHE A 11 -1.11 19.63 -11.10
N GLU A 12 -2.09 20.18 -11.82
CA GLU A 12 -1.94 21.39 -12.62
C GLU A 12 -0.77 21.23 -13.62
N ASN A 13 0.29 22.03 -13.44
CA ASN A 13 1.52 21.99 -14.25
C ASN A 13 2.65 21.18 -13.58
N ALA A 14 2.42 20.66 -12.37
CA ALA A 14 3.42 19.88 -11.66
C ALA A 14 3.33 18.40 -12.06
N LEU A 15 4.40 17.88 -12.65
CA LEU A 15 4.53 16.48 -13.03
C LEU A 15 4.94 15.64 -11.81
N ALA A 16 4.03 14.85 -11.27
CA ALA A 16 4.24 14.04 -10.08
C ALA A 16 4.69 12.60 -10.40
N LEU A 17 4.25 12.05 -11.55
CA LEU A 17 4.78 10.80 -12.11
C LEU A 17 5.10 11.04 -13.57
N ASN A 18 6.28 10.59 -14.01
CA ASN A 18 6.79 10.79 -15.34
C ASN A 18 7.19 9.47 -15.99
N ASP A 19 6.35 9.00 -16.90
CA ASP A 19 6.58 7.81 -17.72
C ASP A 19 6.90 6.54 -16.90
N PHE A 20 6.24 6.42 -15.74
CA PHE A 20 6.49 5.34 -14.79
C PHE A 20 5.86 4.02 -15.26
N SER A 21 6.66 2.98 -15.36
CA SER A 21 6.22 1.64 -15.76
C SER A 21 6.73 0.58 -14.78
N MET A 22 5.87 -0.37 -14.40
CA MET A 22 6.23 -1.47 -13.51
C MET A 22 5.32 -2.68 -13.68
N LYS A 23 5.78 -3.85 -13.22
CA LYS A 23 4.99 -5.08 -13.18
C LYS A 23 5.01 -5.70 -11.81
N VAL A 24 3.89 -6.30 -11.43
CA VAL A 24 3.75 -7.10 -10.20
C VAL A 24 3.16 -8.45 -10.62
N GLU A 25 3.86 -9.53 -10.31
CA GLU A 25 3.36 -10.87 -10.54
C GLU A 25 2.56 -11.37 -9.33
N GLU A 26 1.75 -12.40 -9.54
CA GLU A 26 0.91 -12.96 -8.48
C GLU A 26 1.78 -13.60 -7.39
N GLY A 27 1.43 -13.34 -6.12
CA GLY A 27 2.16 -13.85 -4.96
C GLY A 27 3.53 -13.20 -4.70
N GLU A 28 3.91 -12.13 -5.43
CA GLU A 28 5.11 -11.36 -5.13
C GLU A 28 4.90 -10.38 -3.96
N ILE A 29 5.97 -10.11 -3.24
CA ILE A 29 6.13 -8.88 -2.45
C ILE A 29 7.01 -7.95 -3.29
N VAL A 30 6.46 -6.81 -3.70
CA VAL A 30 7.15 -5.82 -4.52
C VAL A 30 7.34 -4.54 -3.71
N GLY A 31 8.53 -3.94 -3.78
CA GLY A 31 8.84 -2.68 -3.13
C GLY A 31 9.04 -1.54 -4.13
N VAL A 32 8.46 -0.39 -3.86
CA VAL A 32 8.80 0.88 -4.53
C VAL A 32 9.51 1.77 -3.53
N ILE A 33 10.77 2.04 -3.78
CA ILE A 33 11.68 2.75 -2.87
C ILE A 33 11.98 4.12 -3.43
N GLY A 34 11.93 5.14 -2.60
CA GLY A 34 12.26 6.51 -3.00
C GLY A 34 12.21 7.48 -1.84
N SER A 35 12.84 8.62 -2.00
CA SER A 35 12.83 9.71 -1.02
C SER A 35 11.43 10.31 -0.81
N ASN A 36 11.27 11.18 0.18
CA ASN A 36 10.04 11.96 0.32
C ASN A 36 9.81 12.79 -0.95
N SER A 37 8.55 12.93 -1.32
CA SER A 37 8.10 13.62 -2.54
C SER A 37 8.56 13.00 -3.88
N ALA A 38 9.14 11.78 -3.87
CA ALA A 38 9.54 11.08 -5.09
C ALA A 38 8.35 10.63 -5.98
N GLY A 39 7.10 10.72 -5.50
CA GLY A 39 5.90 10.31 -6.23
C GLY A 39 5.24 9.01 -5.72
N LYS A 40 5.75 8.39 -4.64
CA LYS A 40 5.27 7.12 -4.08
C LYS A 40 3.76 7.13 -3.77
N THR A 41 3.30 8.09 -2.97
CA THR A 41 1.88 8.22 -2.62
C THR A 41 1.02 8.55 -3.84
N THR A 42 1.54 9.32 -4.81
CA THR A 42 0.85 9.56 -6.09
C THR A 42 0.68 8.25 -6.85
N LEU A 43 1.70 7.40 -6.89
CA LEU A 43 1.62 6.07 -7.48
C LEU A 43 0.55 5.21 -6.78
N MET A 44 0.57 5.13 -5.44
CA MET A 44 -0.43 4.38 -4.67
C MET A 44 -1.86 4.89 -4.87
N ASN A 45 -2.06 6.21 -4.91
CA ASN A 45 -3.36 6.82 -5.21
C ASN A 45 -3.81 6.49 -6.66
N THR A 46 -2.87 6.44 -7.59
CA THR A 46 -3.14 6.09 -8.99
C THR A 46 -3.53 4.61 -9.10
N LEU A 47 -2.79 3.71 -8.46
CA LEU A 47 -3.05 2.26 -8.48
C LEU A 47 -4.32 1.86 -7.73
N SER A 48 -4.68 2.55 -6.67
CA SER A 48 -5.93 2.30 -5.92
C SER A 48 -7.15 2.96 -6.55
N GLY A 49 -6.97 3.84 -7.55
CA GLY A 49 -8.04 4.62 -8.17
C GLY A 49 -8.45 5.89 -7.41
N LEU A 50 -7.84 6.17 -6.24
CA LEU A 50 -8.12 7.39 -5.48
C LEU A 50 -7.85 8.66 -6.28
N ILE A 51 -6.90 8.62 -7.22
CA ILE A 51 -6.62 9.73 -8.14
C ILE A 51 -7.87 10.13 -8.95
N ILE A 52 -8.74 9.17 -9.29
CA ILE A 52 -9.99 9.39 -10.04
C ILE A 52 -10.98 10.18 -9.19
N ASP A 53 -11.12 9.80 -7.90
CA ASP A 53 -11.97 10.54 -6.95
C ASP A 53 -11.43 11.95 -6.69
N MET A 54 -10.12 12.10 -6.56
CA MET A 54 -9.46 13.41 -6.41
C MET A 54 -9.75 14.28 -7.62
N ARG A 55 -9.55 13.76 -8.84
CA ARG A 55 -9.86 14.45 -10.10
C ARG A 55 -11.34 14.85 -10.18
N THR A 56 -12.24 13.95 -9.80
CA THR A 56 -13.69 14.21 -9.82
C THR A 56 -14.09 15.31 -8.83
N LYS A 57 -13.49 15.33 -7.63
CA LYS A 57 -13.72 16.37 -6.63
C LYS A 57 -13.21 17.73 -7.11
N GLU A 58 -12.03 17.77 -7.74
CA GLU A 58 -11.47 19.01 -8.30
C GLU A 58 -12.36 19.56 -9.43
N LYS A 59 -12.83 18.73 -10.35
CA LYS A 59 -13.77 19.14 -11.41
C LYS A 59 -15.05 19.73 -10.84
N ARG A 60 -15.64 19.14 -9.80
CA ARG A 60 -16.84 19.68 -9.14
C ARG A 60 -16.63 21.04 -8.48
N ARG A 61 -15.38 21.39 -8.13
CA ARG A 61 -14.96 22.68 -7.56
C ARG A 61 -14.58 23.71 -8.64
N GLY A 62 -14.78 23.38 -9.92
CA GLY A 62 -14.44 24.25 -11.04
C GLY A 62 -12.98 24.20 -11.48
N GLY A 63 -12.21 23.19 -11.06
CA GLY A 63 -10.82 22.97 -11.45
C GLY A 63 -10.66 21.75 -12.36
N GLU A 64 -9.73 21.80 -13.31
CA GLU A 64 -9.26 20.65 -14.11
C GLU A 64 -7.78 20.41 -13.82
N ARG A 65 -7.48 20.08 -12.55
CA ARG A 65 -6.12 20.17 -12.03
C ARG A 65 -5.37 18.85 -12.00
N ILE A 66 -6.05 17.71 -12.21
CA ILE A 66 -5.42 16.39 -12.18
C ILE A 66 -5.60 15.68 -13.52
N THR A 67 -4.49 15.39 -14.18
CA THR A 67 -4.48 14.65 -15.45
C THR A 67 -3.64 13.39 -15.31
N VAL A 68 -4.17 12.27 -15.79
CA VAL A 68 -3.51 10.96 -15.78
C VAL A 68 -3.43 10.45 -17.21
N TYR A 69 -2.24 10.05 -17.63
CA TYR A 69 -1.98 9.37 -18.90
C TYR A 69 -1.34 8.01 -18.64
N GLY A 70 -1.36 7.14 -19.64
CA GLY A 70 -0.83 5.78 -19.56
C GLY A 70 -1.92 4.77 -19.30
N LYS A 71 -1.53 3.55 -18.93
CA LYS A 71 -2.47 2.44 -18.75
C LYS A 71 -2.13 1.60 -17.52
N ILE A 72 -3.17 1.15 -16.82
CA ILE A 72 -3.07 0.21 -15.70
C ILE A 72 -3.90 -1.01 -16.04
N VAL A 73 -3.24 -2.14 -16.20
CA VAL A 73 -3.88 -3.43 -16.48
C VAL A 73 -3.80 -4.31 -15.24
N TYR A 74 -4.92 -4.78 -14.75
CA TYR A 74 -5.02 -5.69 -13.63
C TYR A 74 -5.71 -6.98 -14.06
N LYS A 75 -5.03 -8.12 -13.96
CA LYS A 75 -5.53 -9.44 -14.40
C LYS A 75 -6.06 -9.42 -15.85
N GLY A 76 -5.39 -8.70 -16.73
CA GLY A 76 -5.76 -8.58 -18.15
C GLY A 76 -6.82 -7.51 -18.45
N GLU A 77 -7.45 -6.92 -17.45
CA GLU A 77 -8.43 -5.85 -17.61
C GLU A 77 -7.81 -4.46 -17.45
N ASP A 78 -8.20 -3.53 -18.29
CA ASP A 78 -7.86 -2.12 -18.14
C ASP A 78 -8.66 -1.50 -16.99
N VAL A 79 -7.97 -1.08 -15.94
CA VAL A 79 -8.58 -0.46 -14.76
C VAL A 79 -8.22 1.02 -14.63
N THR A 80 -7.62 1.63 -15.65
CA THR A 80 -7.09 3.01 -15.60
C THR A 80 -8.13 4.01 -15.08
N GLU A 81 -9.35 3.95 -15.60
CA GLU A 81 -10.45 4.85 -15.21
C GLU A 81 -11.45 4.21 -14.22
N THR A 82 -11.11 3.04 -13.64
CA THR A 82 -12.00 2.35 -12.70
C THR A 82 -12.00 3.04 -11.34
N SER A 83 -13.18 3.22 -10.74
CA SER A 83 -13.34 3.87 -9.44
C SER A 83 -12.64 3.11 -8.31
N PRO A 84 -12.28 3.78 -7.19
CA PRO A 84 -11.68 3.09 -6.02
C PRO A 84 -12.58 1.96 -5.49
N SER A 85 -13.89 2.20 -5.42
CA SER A 85 -14.87 1.20 -4.96
C SER A 85 -14.86 -0.05 -5.83
N ASP A 86 -14.78 0.11 -7.15
CA ASP A 86 -14.76 -1.03 -8.06
C ASP A 86 -13.42 -1.74 -8.07
N ARG A 87 -12.30 -1.02 -7.87
CA ARG A 87 -10.99 -1.65 -7.67
C ARG A 87 -10.96 -2.49 -6.39
N VAL A 88 -11.56 -2.02 -5.30
CA VAL A 88 -11.71 -2.82 -4.07
C VAL A 88 -12.52 -4.10 -4.34
N LYS A 89 -13.62 -4.03 -5.09
CA LYS A 89 -14.40 -5.22 -5.49
C LYS A 89 -13.60 -6.19 -6.36
N LYS A 90 -12.65 -5.68 -7.15
CA LYS A 90 -11.70 -6.49 -7.96
C LYS A 90 -10.54 -7.05 -7.12
N GLY A 91 -10.43 -6.69 -5.84
CA GLY A 91 -9.40 -7.18 -4.93
C GLY A 91 -8.17 -6.28 -4.79
N ILE A 92 -8.16 -5.06 -5.33
CA ILE A 92 -7.10 -4.07 -5.12
C ILE A 92 -7.46 -3.22 -3.91
N VAL A 93 -6.72 -3.34 -2.80
CA VAL A 93 -7.01 -2.64 -1.55
C VAL A 93 -5.80 -1.86 -1.08
N LEU A 94 -5.98 -0.59 -0.73
CA LEU A 94 -4.94 0.30 -0.23
C LEU A 94 -5.07 0.50 1.28
N SER A 95 -3.99 0.20 2.00
CA SER A 95 -3.73 0.73 3.34
C SER A 95 -2.88 1.99 3.20
N ARG A 96 -3.46 3.14 3.54
CA ARG A 96 -2.82 4.45 3.39
C ARG A 96 -1.84 4.73 4.52
N GLU A 97 -0.90 5.62 4.25
CA GLU A 97 -0.06 6.28 5.25
C GLU A 97 -0.90 6.90 6.39
N ARG A 98 -0.32 7.05 7.57
CA ARG A 98 -0.91 7.72 8.76
C ARG A 98 -2.13 7.02 9.36
N HIS A 99 -2.19 5.69 9.26
CA HIS A 99 -3.08 4.83 10.04
C HIS A 99 -4.55 5.28 10.02
N PRO A 100 -5.26 5.25 8.88
CA PRO A 100 -6.63 5.72 8.78
C PRO A 100 -7.59 4.78 9.52
N VAL A 101 -7.71 4.98 10.84
CA VAL A 101 -8.64 4.27 11.72
C VAL A 101 -9.78 5.19 12.15
N PHE A 102 -10.90 4.62 12.61
CA PHE A 102 -11.99 5.34 13.26
C PHE A 102 -11.64 5.48 14.74
N PRO A 103 -11.15 6.64 15.21
CA PRO A 103 -10.54 6.78 16.54
C PRO A 103 -11.54 6.56 17.67
N GLU A 104 -12.82 6.91 17.48
CA GLU A 104 -13.87 6.74 18.47
C GLU A 104 -14.45 5.33 18.54
N SER A 105 -14.17 4.49 17.55
CA SER A 105 -14.59 3.10 17.50
C SER A 105 -13.53 2.17 18.09
N SER A 106 -13.96 1.07 18.66
CA SER A 106 -13.07 0.01 19.15
C SER A 106 -12.33 -0.70 17.99
N VAL A 107 -11.27 -1.43 18.32
CA VAL A 107 -10.55 -2.27 17.36
C VAL A 107 -11.50 -3.20 16.59
N VAL A 108 -12.40 -3.90 17.31
CA VAL A 108 -13.38 -4.80 16.68
C VAL A 108 -14.34 -4.07 15.76
N GLU A 109 -14.82 -2.89 16.17
CA GLU A 109 -15.72 -2.07 15.35
C GLU A 109 -15.02 -1.56 14.08
N ASN A 110 -13.77 -1.10 14.17
CA ASN A 110 -12.98 -0.73 13.02
C ASN A 110 -12.89 -1.86 11.98
N LEU A 111 -12.56 -3.07 12.44
CA LEU A 111 -12.49 -4.26 11.58
C LEU A 111 -13.86 -4.59 10.95
N ARG A 112 -14.95 -4.50 11.71
CA ARG A 112 -16.32 -4.71 11.20
C ARG A 112 -16.74 -3.67 10.17
N ILE A 113 -16.42 -2.41 10.41
CA ILE A 113 -16.69 -1.30 9.47
C ILE A 113 -15.97 -1.55 8.15
N ALA A 114 -14.70 -1.94 8.18
CA ALA A 114 -13.94 -2.27 6.98
C ALA A 114 -14.59 -3.41 6.16
N GLY A 115 -15.22 -4.36 6.84
CA GLY A 115 -15.89 -5.51 6.23
C GLY A 115 -17.30 -5.27 5.72
N TYR A 116 -17.79 -4.01 5.64
CA TYR A 116 -19.22 -3.72 5.35
C TYR A 116 -19.76 -4.33 4.05
N LEU A 117 -18.90 -4.60 3.06
CA LEU A 117 -19.27 -5.27 1.80
C LEU A 117 -19.35 -6.80 1.92
N ARG A 118 -19.04 -7.38 3.09
CA ARG A 118 -18.95 -8.82 3.30
C ARG A 118 -20.07 -9.34 4.21
N LYS A 119 -20.34 -10.65 4.10
CA LYS A 119 -21.29 -11.32 5.00
C LYS A 119 -20.66 -11.52 6.39
N LYS A 120 -21.47 -11.49 7.46
CA LYS A 120 -21.00 -11.59 8.85
C LYS A 120 -20.02 -12.77 9.12
N PRO A 121 -20.27 -14.02 8.62
CA PRO A 121 -19.32 -15.11 8.83
C PRO A 121 -17.95 -14.87 8.21
N GLN A 122 -17.91 -14.24 7.02
CA GLN A 122 -16.65 -13.91 6.34
C GLN A 122 -15.86 -12.82 7.07
N ILE A 123 -16.57 -11.85 7.69
CA ILE A 123 -15.95 -10.82 8.52
C ILE A 123 -15.31 -11.48 9.74
N GLN A 124 -16.00 -12.42 10.41
CA GLN A 124 -15.49 -13.09 11.59
C GLN A 124 -14.23 -13.90 11.26
N GLU A 125 -14.25 -14.70 10.20
CA GLU A 125 -13.09 -15.46 9.73
C GLU A 125 -11.89 -14.54 9.44
N ALA A 126 -12.12 -13.41 8.75
CA ALA A 126 -11.05 -12.46 8.44
C ALA A 126 -10.52 -11.77 9.70
N MET A 127 -11.40 -11.44 10.67
CA MET A 127 -10.98 -10.88 11.96
C MET A 127 -10.14 -11.86 12.77
N ASP A 128 -10.50 -13.16 12.78
CA ASP A 128 -9.73 -14.19 13.46
C ASP A 128 -8.33 -14.32 12.83
N TYR A 129 -8.23 -14.22 11.50
CA TYR A 129 -6.95 -14.17 10.82
C TYR A 129 -6.14 -12.90 11.18
N VAL A 130 -6.76 -11.72 11.22
CA VAL A 130 -6.11 -10.47 11.65
C VAL A 130 -5.57 -10.60 13.08
N PHE A 131 -6.33 -11.17 14.02
CA PHE A 131 -5.87 -11.39 15.40
C PHE A 131 -4.77 -12.44 15.52
N LYS A 132 -4.75 -13.45 14.63
CA LYS A 132 -3.63 -14.40 14.51
C LYS A 132 -2.37 -13.70 14.01
N LEU A 133 -2.51 -12.82 13.00
CA LEU A 133 -1.41 -12.09 12.39
C LEU A 133 -0.85 -11.01 13.34
N PHE A 134 -1.72 -10.34 14.08
CA PHE A 134 -1.39 -9.27 15.03
C PHE A 134 -1.88 -9.59 16.45
N PRO A 135 -1.17 -10.49 17.20
CA PRO A 135 -1.59 -10.90 18.55
C PRO A 135 -1.73 -9.73 19.53
N ALA A 136 -0.96 -8.65 19.33
CA ALA A 136 -1.06 -7.45 20.15
C ALA A 136 -2.48 -6.84 20.16
N LEU A 137 -3.22 -6.95 19.06
CA LEU A 137 -4.59 -6.44 18.97
C LEU A 137 -5.61 -7.29 19.75
N VAL A 138 -5.28 -8.52 20.13
CA VAL A 138 -6.20 -9.43 20.86
C VAL A 138 -6.61 -8.85 22.19
N HIS A 139 -5.67 -8.29 22.94
CA HIS A 139 -5.93 -7.67 24.25
C HIS A 139 -6.54 -6.26 24.15
N LEU A 140 -6.59 -5.70 22.96
CA LEU A 140 -7.05 -4.34 22.67
C LEU A 140 -8.42 -4.32 21.96
N ARG A 141 -9.08 -5.47 21.83
CA ARG A 141 -10.31 -5.63 21.02
C ARG A 141 -11.39 -4.60 21.30
N THR A 142 -11.59 -4.25 22.57
CA THR A 142 -12.63 -3.31 23.02
C THR A 142 -12.10 -1.89 23.21
N ARG A 143 -10.78 -1.68 23.08
CA ARG A 143 -10.16 -0.37 23.23
C ARG A 143 -10.47 0.50 22.02
N LYS A 144 -10.81 1.77 22.24
CA LYS A 144 -10.98 2.75 21.16
C LYS A 144 -9.66 2.95 20.42
N ALA A 145 -9.72 2.99 19.09
CA ALA A 145 -8.53 3.06 18.23
C ALA A 145 -7.71 4.33 18.45
N GLY A 146 -8.34 5.44 18.87
CA GLY A 146 -7.63 6.68 19.19
C GLY A 146 -6.69 6.58 20.39
N PHE A 147 -6.83 5.55 21.25
CA PHE A 147 -5.95 5.31 22.41
C PHE A 147 -4.89 4.22 22.15
N LEU A 148 -4.76 3.75 20.93
CA LEU A 148 -3.70 2.84 20.51
C LEU A 148 -2.41 3.61 20.26
N SER A 149 -1.27 2.96 20.47
CA SER A 149 0.02 3.47 19.98
C SER A 149 0.05 3.51 18.43
N GLY A 150 0.95 4.31 17.85
CA GLY A 150 1.07 4.41 16.39
C GLY A 150 1.27 3.05 15.71
N GLY A 151 2.07 2.15 16.31
CA GLY A 151 2.28 0.80 15.77
C GLY A 151 1.02 -0.08 15.87
N GLU A 152 0.24 0.03 16.95
CA GLU A 152 -1.02 -0.69 17.09
C GLU A 152 -2.08 -0.15 16.11
N GLN A 153 -2.11 1.17 15.87
CA GLN A 153 -2.96 1.79 14.85
C GLN A 153 -2.57 1.30 13.45
N GLN A 154 -1.27 1.16 13.17
CA GLN A 154 -0.80 0.62 11.90
C GLN A 154 -1.21 -0.85 11.69
N MET A 155 -1.05 -1.68 12.73
CA MET A 155 -1.55 -3.06 12.69
C MET A 155 -3.06 -3.11 12.43
N LEU A 156 -3.84 -2.22 13.08
CA LEU A 156 -5.27 -2.12 12.87
C LEU A 156 -5.61 -1.67 11.45
N ALA A 157 -4.92 -0.67 10.89
CA ALA A 157 -5.15 -0.17 9.53
C ALA A 157 -4.86 -1.26 8.47
N ILE A 158 -3.76 -2.02 8.62
CA ILE A 158 -3.47 -3.17 7.76
C ILE A 158 -4.55 -4.24 7.98
N GLY A 159 -4.92 -4.54 9.22
CA GLY A 159 -5.99 -5.48 9.55
C GLY A 159 -7.31 -5.13 8.88
N MET A 160 -7.71 -3.85 8.90
CA MET A 160 -8.90 -3.37 8.19
C MET A 160 -8.83 -3.66 6.69
N SER A 161 -7.67 -3.44 6.08
CA SER A 161 -7.46 -3.75 4.66
C SER A 161 -7.55 -5.26 4.37
N LEU A 162 -7.12 -6.12 5.30
CA LEU A 162 -7.20 -7.57 5.17
C LEU A 162 -8.62 -8.12 5.33
N VAL A 163 -9.48 -7.48 6.13
CA VAL A 163 -10.88 -7.91 6.28
C VAL A 163 -11.62 -7.87 4.95
N VAL A 164 -11.22 -7.02 4.03
CA VAL A 164 -11.79 -6.95 2.67
C VAL A 164 -11.36 -8.16 1.81
N LYS A 165 -10.40 -8.99 2.25
CA LYS A 165 -9.77 -10.11 1.52
C LYS A 165 -9.17 -9.63 0.18
N PRO A 166 -8.11 -8.81 0.21
CA PRO A 166 -7.45 -8.33 -1.00
C PRO A 166 -6.76 -9.48 -1.74
N GLU A 167 -6.65 -9.35 -3.06
CA GLU A 167 -5.74 -10.16 -3.87
C GLU A 167 -4.42 -9.39 -4.12
N LEU A 168 -4.52 -8.06 -4.24
CA LEU A 168 -3.40 -7.13 -4.28
C LEU A 168 -3.56 -6.12 -3.14
N LEU A 169 -2.68 -6.23 -2.15
CA LEU A 169 -2.60 -5.30 -1.03
C LEU A 169 -1.55 -4.23 -1.33
N LEU A 170 -2.00 -2.98 -1.39
CA LEU A 170 -1.15 -1.80 -1.53
C LEU A 170 -0.88 -1.23 -0.13
N LEU A 171 0.39 -1.06 0.24
CA LEU A 171 0.82 -0.51 1.53
C LEU A 171 1.63 0.77 1.29
N ASP A 172 1.08 1.93 1.67
CA ASP A 172 1.76 3.20 1.51
C ASP A 172 2.55 3.55 2.78
N GLU A 173 3.86 3.45 2.71
CA GLU A 173 4.83 3.71 3.79
C GLU A 173 4.46 3.05 5.14
N PRO A 174 4.22 1.72 5.18
CA PRO A 174 3.69 1.05 6.37
C PRO A 174 4.64 1.09 7.58
N LEU A 175 5.92 1.34 7.41
CA LEU A 175 6.92 1.35 8.47
C LEU A 175 7.26 2.76 9.00
N LEU A 176 6.67 3.80 8.38
CA LEU A 176 6.99 5.19 8.70
C LEU A 176 6.62 5.54 10.16
N GLY A 177 7.56 6.17 10.88
CA GLY A 177 7.34 6.65 12.24
C GLY A 177 7.27 5.58 13.33
N LEU A 178 7.53 4.32 12.99
CA LEU A 178 7.49 3.20 13.92
C LEU A 178 8.85 2.93 14.57
N SER A 179 8.82 2.42 15.80
CA SER A 179 10.03 1.92 16.46
C SER A 179 10.63 0.72 15.71
N PRO A 180 11.96 0.47 15.81
CA PRO A 180 12.60 -0.66 15.12
C PRO A 180 11.94 -2.02 15.42
N MET A 181 11.48 -2.22 16.66
CA MET A 181 10.79 -3.44 17.06
C MET A 181 9.43 -3.58 16.32
N MET A 182 8.68 -2.49 16.21
CA MET A 182 7.40 -2.50 15.49
C MET A 182 7.58 -2.67 13.99
N GLN A 183 8.61 -2.05 13.40
CA GLN A 183 8.96 -2.26 11.99
C GLN A 183 9.23 -3.74 11.72
N LYS A 184 10.05 -4.40 12.57
CA LYS A 184 10.30 -5.83 12.45
C LYS A 184 9.02 -6.65 12.54
N THR A 185 8.15 -6.36 13.51
CA THR A 185 6.87 -7.06 13.67
C THR A 185 5.99 -6.95 12.42
N LEU A 186 5.93 -5.77 11.80
CA LEU A 186 5.15 -5.55 10.57
C LEU A 186 5.79 -6.25 9.36
N VAL A 187 7.12 -6.21 9.24
CA VAL A 187 7.85 -6.93 8.19
C VAL A 187 7.58 -8.44 8.29
N ASP A 188 7.68 -9.01 9.50
CA ASP A 188 7.36 -10.42 9.74
C ASP A 188 5.91 -10.73 9.39
N ALA A 189 4.96 -9.85 9.74
CA ALA A 189 3.55 -10.00 9.38
C ALA A 189 3.34 -9.97 7.85
N ILE A 190 3.99 -9.05 7.12
CA ILE A 190 3.93 -8.98 5.65
C ILE A 190 4.48 -10.28 5.01
N CYS A 191 5.58 -10.82 5.53
CA CYS A 191 6.10 -12.10 5.08
C CYS A 191 5.12 -13.26 5.34
N ASN A 192 4.45 -13.26 6.50
CA ASN A 192 3.45 -14.28 6.86
C ASN A 192 2.19 -14.17 5.98
N LEU A 193 1.76 -12.96 5.60
CA LEU A 193 0.64 -12.76 4.65
C LEU A 193 0.87 -13.54 3.36
N LYS A 194 2.08 -13.46 2.79
CA LYS A 194 2.41 -14.21 1.58
C LYS A 194 2.34 -15.72 1.80
N LYS A 195 2.92 -16.23 2.91
CA LYS A 195 2.97 -17.66 3.21
C LYS A 195 1.58 -18.26 3.46
N ASP A 196 0.76 -17.55 4.23
CA ASP A 196 -0.51 -18.08 4.73
C ASP A 196 -1.66 -17.95 3.71
N SER A 197 -1.64 -16.91 2.89
CA SER A 197 -2.78 -16.54 2.03
C SER A 197 -2.44 -16.34 0.55
N GLY A 198 -1.16 -16.32 0.17
CA GLY A 198 -0.74 -16.06 -1.21
C GLY A 198 -1.03 -14.63 -1.71
N ILE A 199 -1.41 -13.71 -0.83
CA ILE A 199 -1.71 -12.32 -1.18
C ILE A 199 -0.48 -11.68 -1.83
N THR A 200 -0.73 -10.99 -2.94
CA THR A 200 0.28 -10.15 -3.59
C THR A 200 0.39 -8.82 -2.83
N VAL A 201 1.59 -8.38 -2.52
CA VAL A 201 1.83 -7.13 -1.79
C VAL A 201 2.66 -6.18 -2.64
N LEU A 202 2.20 -4.96 -2.79
CA LEU A 202 3.00 -3.84 -3.29
C LEU A 202 3.11 -2.80 -2.19
N MET A 203 4.33 -2.49 -1.77
CA MET A 203 4.57 -1.52 -0.71
C MET A 203 5.51 -0.42 -1.18
N THR A 204 5.24 0.81 -0.70
CA THR A 204 6.19 1.92 -0.86
C THR A 204 6.94 2.13 0.43
N GLU A 205 8.20 2.53 0.34
CA GLU A 205 9.00 2.90 1.51
C GLU A 205 10.08 3.94 1.19
N GLN A 206 10.42 4.72 2.20
CA GLN A 206 11.57 5.62 2.13
C GLN A 206 12.86 4.89 2.50
N PHE A 207 12.81 4.00 3.50
CA PHE A 207 13.98 3.31 4.03
C PHE A 207 14.08 1.89 3.46
N ALA A 208 14.98 1.71 2.50
CA ALA A 208 15.20 0.45 1.79
C ALA A 208 15.61 -0.71 2.70
N ARG A 209 16.30 -0.41 3.81
CA ARG A 209 16.98 -1.40 4.68
C ARG A 209 16.07 -2.52 5.19
N HIS A 210 14.81 -2.22 5.51
CA HIS A 210 13.87 -3.19 6.04
C HIS A 210 13.07 -3.91 4.96
N VAL A 211 13.02 -3.35 3.76
CA VAL A 211 12.17 -3.81 2.65
C VAL A 211 12.95 -4.66 1.67
N LEU A 212 14.14 -4.25 1.27
CA LEU A 212 14.95 -4.98 0.28
C LEU A 212 15.16 -6.47 0.62
N PRO A 213 15.38 -6.88 1.91
CA PRO A 213 15.56 -8.29 2.24
C PRO A 213 14.32 -9.18 1.99
N ILE A 214 13.12 -8.61 1.94
CA ILE A 214 11.85 -9.36 1.87
C ILE A 214 11.16 -9.29 0.52
N ILE A 215 11.58 -8.36 -0.36
CA ILE A 215 10.95 -8.19 -1.66
C ILE A 215 11.55 -9.12 -2.73
N HIS A 216 10.69 -9.55 -3.65
CA HIS A 216 11.07 -10.32 -4.82
C HIS A 216 11.59 -9.40 -5.93
N ARG A 217 10.97 -8.24 -6.04
CA ARG A 217 11.25 -7.21 -7.04
C ARG A 217 11.14 -5.84 -6.41
N GLY A 218 12.07 -4.96 -6.74
CA GLY A 218 12.08 -3.57 -6.30
C GLY A 218 12.18 -2.61 -7.48
N TYR A 219 11.59 -1.45 -7.27
CA TYR A 219 11.62 -0.31 -8.18
C TYR A 219 12.06 0.92 -7.40
N VAL A 220 13.06 1.64 -7.90
CA VAL A 220 13.52 2.89 -7.30
C VAL A 220 12.90 4.05 -8.06
N ILE A 221 12.20 4.93 -7.33
CA ILE A 221 11.55 6.09 -7.90
C ILE A 221 12.21 7.39 -7.41
N GLU A 222 12.58 8.25 -8.34
CA GLU A 222 13.13 9.58 -8.07
C GLU A 222 12.46 10.61 -8.96
N ASN A 223 11.98 11.71 -8.38
CA ASN A 223 11.30 12.78 -9.11
C ASN A 223 10.19 12.28 -10.07
N GLY A 224 9.44 11.28 -9.63
CA GLY A 224 8.36 10.67 -10.40
C GLY A 224 8.79 9.69 -11.49
N MET A 225 10.07 9.43 -11.66
CA MET A 225 10.62 8.52 -12.68
C MET A 225 11.16 7.24 -12.06
N LEU A 226 11.07 6.15 -12.81
CA LEU A 226 11.77 4.91 -12.49
C LEU A 226 13.25 5.08 -12.85
N THR A 227 14.15 4.97 -11.86
CA THR A 227 15.60 5.11 -12.08
C THR A 227 16.30 3.75 -12.07
N LEU A 228 15.85 2.81 -11.24
CA LEU A 228 16.46 1.50 -11.12
C LEU A 228 15.40 0.44 -10.82
N SER A 229 15.60 -0.78 -11.29
CA SER A 229 14.76 -1.93 -10.93
C SER A 229 15.60 -3.21 -10.88
N GLY A 230 15.18 -4.16 -10.05
CA GLY A 230 15.87 -5.44 -9.90
C GLY A 230 15.22 -6.28 -8.80
N THR A 231 15.80 -7.43 -8.51
CA THR A 231 15.45 -8.22 -7.33
C THR A 231 15.89 -7.49 -6.05
N GLY A 232 15.29 -7.81 -4.92
CA GLY A 232 15.71 -7.24 -3.63
C GLY A 232 17.22 -7.44 -3.37
N LYS A 233 17.76 -8.60 -3.77
CA LYS A 233 19.20 -8.91 -3.64
C LYS A 233 20.07 -8.03 -4.55
N GLU A 234 19.71 -7.92 -5.83
CA GLU A 234 20.46 -7.06 -6.78
C GLU A 234 20.47 -5.60 -6.31
N LEU A 235 19.34 -5.10 -5.82
CA LEU A 235 19.26 -3.74 -5.28
C LEU A 235 20.08 -3.57 -4.00
N MET A 236 20.10 -4.57 -3.12
CA MET A 236 20.97 -4.55 -1.91
C MET A 236 22.45 -4.52 -2.24
N ASP A 237 22.86 -5.15 -3.33
CA ASP A 237 24.26 -5.21 -3.75
C ASP A 237 24.69 -4.00 -4.60
N ASN A 238 23.73 -3.21 -5.10
CA ASN A 238 24.00 -2.04 -5.94
C ASN A 238 24.70 -0.91 -5.14
N PRO A 239 25.84 -0.38 -5.62
CA PRO A 239 26.59 0.67 -4.92
C PRO A 239 25.82 1.98 -4.73
N GLU A 240 25.00 2.39 -5.71
CA GLU A 240 24.22 3.61 -5.65
C GLU A 240 23.14 3.51 -4.56
N ILE A 241 22.49 2.34 -4.45
CA ILE A 241 21.51 2.05 -3.39
C ILE A 241 22.19 2.02 -2.03
N LYS A 242 23.38 1.43 -1.92
CA LYS A 242 24.16 1.43 -0.68
C LYS A 242 24.48 2.85 -0.22
N ALA A 243 24.99 3.69 -1.11
CA ALA A 243 25.30 5.08 -0.80
C ALA A 243 24.06 5.90 -0.44
N ALA A 244 22.95 5.78 -1.21
CA ALA A 244 21.75 6.59 -1.03
C ALA A 244 20.92 6.20 0.20
N TYR A 245 20.84 4.90 0.52
CA TYR A 245 19.87 4.37 1.50
C TYR A 245 20.51 3.65 2.71
N PHE A 246 21.79 3.32 2.66
CA PHE A 246 22.50 2.63 3.77
C PHE A 246 23.58 3.50 4.40
N GLY A 247 24.02 4.58 3.75
CA GLY A 247 25.04 5.50 4.27
C GLY A 247 26.44 4.90 4.32
N VAL A 248 26.74 3.96 3.43
CA VAL A 248 28.04 3.28 3.31
C VAL A 248 28.59 3.41 1.91
#